data_258a15e8ed91029a9e07e2f4370d2d29
#
_entry.id   258a15e8ed91029a9e07e2f4370d2d29
#
_cell.length_a   1.000
_cell.length_b   1.000
_cell.length_c   1.000
_cell.angle_alpha   90.00
_cell.angle_beta   90.00
_cell.angle_gamma   90.00
#
_symmetry.space_group_name_H-M   'P 1'
#
loop_
_entity.id
_entity.type
_entity.pdbx_description
1 polymer ?
#
loop_
_entity_poly.entity_id
_entity_poly.type
_entity_poly.pdbx_seq_one_letter_code
_entity_poly.pdbx_strand_id
1 'polypeptide(L)'
;TFGFVLLTTDVAIGRKTKKNALRAFEALNPKWKFLGKLTFLVPTLIMTYYSVIGGWITKYFVTYIISDGKDAATDGYFTAFITSDIAPIVFMLVFLALTAWIVYRGVEKGIEKFSKIIMPGLILLILVIAIFSLTLTHTDADGTVRTGMEGLAFYVKPDFSGLTVK
;
A
#
# COMPACT_ATOMS: atom_id res chain seq x y z
N THR A 1 -4.29 15.28 -11.61
CA THR A 1 -3.69 15.84 -12.86
C THR A 1 -2.17 15.60 -12.87
N PHE A 2 -1.44 15.93 -11.81
CA PHE A 2 0.01 15.78 -11.75
C PHE A 2 0.47 14.32 -11.86
N GLY A 3 -0.17 13.41 -11.15
CA GLY A 3 0.14 11.96 -11.20
C GLY A 3 -0.07 11.34 -12.58
N PHE A 4 -1.08 11.79 -13.33
CA PHE A 4 -1.32 11.33 -14.70
C PHE A 4 -0.18 11.70 -15.64
N VAL A 5 0.32 12.93 -15.55
CA VAL A 5 1.45 13.40 -16.38
C VAL A 5 2.72 12.61 -16.07
N LEU A 6 3.03 12.39 -14.79
CA LEU A 6 4.19 11.61 -14.38
C LEU A 6 4.10 10.17 -14.89
N LEU A 7 2.97 9.50 -14.67
CA LEU A 7 2.78 8.12 -15.13
C LEU A 7 2.90 8.00 -16.66
N THR A 8 2.30 8.94 -17.40
CA THR A 8 2.38 8.95 -18.87
C THR A 8 3.81 9.15 -19.35
N THR A 9 4.57 10.01 -18.66
CA THR A 9 5.98 10.27 -18.98
C THR A 9 6.83 9.03 -18.74
N ASP A 10 6.66 8.34 -17.60
CA ASP A 10 7.39 7.12 -17.27
C ASP A 10 7.11 6.01 -18.28
N VAL A 11 5.85 5.82 -18.64
CA VAL A 11 5.45 4.84 -19.67
C VAL A 11 6.06 5.20 -21.03
N ALA A 12 6.04 6.47 -21.42
CA ALA A 12 6.62 6.94 -22.68
C ALA A 12 8.15 6.71 -22.74
N ILE A 13 8.86 6.99 -21.66
CA ILE A 13 10.31 6.74 -21.52
C ILE A 13 10.59 5.24 -21.66
N GLY A 14 9.85 4.40 -20.93
CA GLY A 14 9.99 2.95 -20.98
C GLY A 14 9.75 2.38 -22.38
N ARG A 15 8.68 2.82 -23.05
CA ARG A 15 8.34 2.40 -24.43
C ARG A 15 9.39 2.83 -25.44
N LYS A 16 9.87 4.07 -25.34
CA LYS A 16 10.87 4.62 -26.28
C LYS A 16 12.23 3.96 -26.14
N THR A 17 12.68 3.75 -24.91
CA THR A 17 14.04 3.25 -24.65
C THR A 17 14.14 1.73 -24.65
N LYS A 18 13.07 1.03 -24.26
CA LYS A 18 13.04 -0.42 -24.01
C LYS A 18 14.17 -0.88 -23.07
N LYS A 19 14.55 0.00 -22.14
CA LYS A 19 15.59 -0.23 -21.13
C LYS A 19 14.99 -0.20 -19.73
N ASN A 20 15.71 -0.77 -18.77
CA ASN A 20 15.36 -0.65 -17.37
C ASN A 20 15.58 0.79 -16.86
N ALA A 21 15.02 1.11 -15.69
CA ALA A 21 15.08 2.44 -15.09
C ALA A 21 16.51 3.02 -14.98
N LEU A 22 17.52 2.17 -14.70
CA LEU A 22 18.92 2.60 -14.60
C LEU A 22 19.48 3.14 -15.91
N ARG A 23 19.12 2.54 -17.05
CA ARG A 23 19.71 2.82 -18.35
C ARG A 23 18.80 3.64 -19.27
N ALA A 24 17.53 3.82 -18.91
CA ALA A 24 16.57 4.52 -19.74
C ALA A 24 16.96 5.98 -19.98
N PHE A 25 17.36 6.68 -18.93
CA PHE A 25 17.77 8.10 -19.01
C PHE A 25 19.09 8.27 -19.76
N GLU A 26 20.05 7.37 -19.55
CA GLU A 26 21.33 7.36 -20.28
C GLU A 26 21.11 7.13 -21.78
N ALA A 27 20.17 6.26 -22.16
CA ALA A 27 19.81 5.98 -23.55
C ALA A 27 19.13 7.16 -24.25
N LEU A 28 18.45 8.04 -23.51
CA LEU A 28 17.88 9.27 -24.03
C LEU A 28 18.92 10.36 -24.18
N ASN A 29 19.77 10.54 -23.17
CA ASN A 29 20.89 11.49 -23.19
C ASN A 29 21.91 11.09 -22.11
N PRO A 30 23.19 10.89 -22.45
CA PRO A 30 24.24 10.50 -21.51
C PRO A 30 24.42 11.46 -20.31
N LYS A 31 24.10 12.73 -20.48
CA LYS A 31 24.15 13.74 -19.39
C LYS A 31 23.19 13.42 -18.25
N TRP A 32 22.10 12.69 -18.52
CA TRP A 32 21.05 12.36 -17.55
C TRP A 32 21.23 10.99 -16.90
N LYS A 33 22.40 10.35 -17.07
CA LYS A 33 22.73 9.06 -16.45
C LYS A 33 22.52 9.03 -14.94
N PHE A 34 22.73 10.15 -14.24
CA PHE A 34 22.55 10.23 -12.79
C PHE A 34 21.09 10.04 -12.37
N LEU A 35 20.11 10.45 -13.21
CA LEU A 35 18.69 10.24 -12.93
C LEU A 35 18.34 8.74 -12.86
N GLY A 36 18.95 7.91 -13.71
CA GLY A 36 18.78 6.47 -13.64
C GLY A 36 19.22 5.89 -12.30
N LYS A 37 20.30 6.41 -11.71
CA LYS A 37 20.75 6.00 -10.38
C LYS A 37 19.77 6.41 -9.29
N LEU A 38 19.23 7.65 -9.35
CA LEU A 38 18.22 8.13 -8.42
C LEU A 38 16.92 7.32 -8.52
N THR A 39 16.48 7.03 -9.74
CA THR A 39 15.29 6.22 -9.99
C THR A 39 15.42 4.80 -9.43
N PHE A 40 16.63 4.26 -9.34
CA PHE A 40 16.88 2.97 -8.71
C PHE A 40 17.00 3.07 -7.18
N LEU A 41 17.64 4.14 -6.68
CA LEU A 41 17.86 4.33 -5.25
C LEU A 41 16.55 4.44 -4.46
N VAL A 42 15.56 5.17 -4.99
CA VAL A 42 14.28 5.39 -4.31
C VAL A 42 13.53 4.07 -4.03
N PRO A 43 13.27 3.20 -5.02
CA PRO A 43 12.64 1.90 -4.75
C PRO A 43 13.47 1.01 -3.82
N THR A 44 14.80 1.09 -3.89
CA THR A 44 15.69 0.31 -3.01
C THR A 44 15.49 0.73 -1.54
N LEU A 45 15.47 2.03 -1.26
CA LEU A 45 15.20 2.53 0.08
C LEU A 45 13.77 2.19 0.56
N ILE A 46 12.80 2.28 -0.33
CA ILE A 46 11.41 1.90 -0.03
C ILE A 46 11.33 0.42 0.34
N MET A 47 11.98 -0.47 -0.40
CA MET A 47 11.95 -1.91 -0.13
C MET A 47 12.45 -2.28 1.27
N THR A 48 13.36 -1.51 1.86
CA THR A 48 13.88 -1.81 3.20
C THR A 48 12.77 -1.78 4.27
N TYR A 49 11.94 -0.75 4.28
CA TYR A 49 10.86 -0.65 5.27
C TYR A 49 9.56 -1.37 4.83
N TYR A 50 9.29 -1.45 3.52
CA TYR A 50 8.11 -2.17 3.02
C TYR A 50 8.16 -3.67 3.35
N SER A 51 9.34 -4.26 3.35
CA SER A 51 9.50 -5.67 3.74
C SER A 51 9.10 -5.91 5.20
N VAL A 52 9.41 -4.97 6.08
CA VAL A 52 9.00 -5.02 7.49
C VAL A 52 7.48 -4.90 7.61
N ILE A 53 6.89 -3.90 6.95
CA ILE A 53 5.42 -3.72 6.93
C ILE A 53 4.72 -4.94 6.33
N GLY A 54 5.28 -5.51 5.26
CA GLY A 54 4.80 -6.76 4.66
C GLY A 54 4.79 -7.92 5.66
N GLY A 55 5.80 -8.01 6.51
CA GLY A 55 5.85 -8.95 7.62
C GLY A 55 4.71 -8.73 8.63
N TRP A 56 4.42 -7.47 8.99
CA TRP A 56 3.29 -7.14 9.88
C TRP A 56 1.95 -7.57 9.29
N ILE A 57 1.71 -7.25 8.02
CA ILE A 57 0.50 -7.66 7.32
C ILE A 57 0.38 -9.19 7.27
N THR A 58 1.48 -9.90 7.03
CA THR A 58 1.51 -11.36 7.03
C THR A 58 1.16 -11.92 8.41
N LYS A 59 1.66 -11.33 9.50
CA LYS A 59 1.29 -11.71 10.86
C LYS A 59 -0.21 -11.54 11.10
N TYR A 60 -0.78 -10.39 10.77
CA TYR A 60 -2.21 -10.13 10.90
C TYR A 60 -3.04 -11.12 10.07
N PHE A 61 -2.65 -11.36 8.83
CA PHE A 61 -3.32 -12.34 7.98
C PHE A 61 -3.38 -13.74 8.62
N VAL A 62 -2.26 -14.21 9.16
CA VAL A 62 -2.19 -15.50 9.88
C VAL A 62 -3.07 -15.48 11.13
N THR A 63 -3.06 -14.39 11.89
CA THR A 63 -3.88 -14.24 13.10
C THR A 63 -5.37 -14.31 12.78
N TYR A 64 -5.81 -13.64 11.71
CA TYR A 64 -7.22 -13.70 11.28
C TYR A 64 -7.63 -15.09 10.83
N ILE A 65 -6.74 -15.89 10.25
CA ILE A 65 -7.05 -17.28 9.87
C ILE A 65 -7.13 -18.19 11.11
N ILE A 66 -6.27 -17.99 12.10
CA ILE A 66 -6.16 -18.92 13.26
C ILE A 66 -7.14 -18.56 14.36
N SER A 67 -7.36 -17.30 14.67
CA SER A 67 -8.16 -16.85 15.84
C SER A 67 -9.35 -15.97 15.47
N ASP A 68 -9.81 -16.01 14.22
CA ASP A 68 -10.91 -15.17 13.71
C ASP A 68 -10.71 -13.67 14.00
N GLY A 69 -9.46 -13.24 14.15
CA GLY A 69 -9.09 -11.85 14.42
C GLY A 69 -9.32 -11.38 15.87
N LYS A 70 -9.82 -12.22 16.76
CA LYS A 70 -10.07 -11.84 18.16
C LYS A 70 -8.83 -11.36 18.88
N ASP A 71 -7.71 -12.05 18.67
CA ASP A 71 -6.43 -11.64 19.26
C ASP A 71 -5.94 -10.29 18.70
N ALA A 72 -6.17 -10.06 17.40
CA ALA A 72 -5.78 -8.80 16.76
C ALA A 72 -6.58 -7.59 17.25
N ALA A 73 -7.76 -7.80 17.83
CA ALA A 73 -8.61 -6.76 18.41
C ALA A 73 -8.24 -6.41 19.86
N THR A 74 -7.31 -7.14 20.48
CA THR A 74 -6.88 -6.84 21.85
C THR A 74 -5.94 -5.64 21.89
N ASP A 75 -6.13 -4.79 22.91
CA ASP A 75 -5.25 -3.64 23.11
C ASP A 75 -3.79 -4.08 23.31
N GLY A 76 -2.88 -3.37 22.63
CA GLY A 76 -1.46 -3.66 22.73
C GLY A 76 -0.94 -4.84 21.88
N TYR A 77 -1.81 -5.56 21.16
CA TYR A 77 -1.40 -6.69 20.30
C TYR A 77 -0.30 -6.32 19.32
N PHE A 78 -0.44 -5.21 18.62
CA PHE A 78 0.57 -4.72 17.68
C PHE A 78 1.87 -4.38 18.39
N THR A 79 1.80 -3.66 19.51
CA THR A 79 2.98 -3.27 20.29
C THR A 79 3.74 -4.50 20.80
N ALA A 80 3.04 -5.49 21.34
CA ALA A 80 3.65 -6.73 21.79
C ALA A 80 4.34 -7.49 20.64
N PHE A 81 3.75 -7.46 19.46
CA PHE A 81 4.35 -8.09 18.28
C PHE A 81 5.62 -7.37 17.82
N ILE A 82 5.60 -6.03 17.65
CA ILE A 82 6.76 -5.29 17.13
C ILE A 82 7.92 -5.20 18.11
N THR A 83 7.66 -5.36 19.42
CA THR A 83 8.69 -5.36 20.47
C THR A 83 9.25 -6.75 20.75
N SER A 84 8.69 -7.80 20.13
CA SER A 84 9.26 -9.14 20.26
C SER A 84 10.51 -9.29 19.39
N ASP A 85 11.52 -10.00 19.91
CA ASP A 85 12.85 -10.10 19.27
C ASP A 85 12.82 -10.90 17.96
N ILE A 86 12.00 -11.92 17.86
CA ILE A 86 12.06 -12.91 16.77
C ILE A 86 10.87 -12.82 15.81
N ALA A 87 9.65 -12.62 16.34
CA ALA A 87 8.44 -12.73 15.54
C ALA A 87 8.40 -11.76 14.33
N PRO A 88 8.75 -10.46 14.45
CA PRO A 88 8.75 -9.55 13.30
C PRO A 88 9.71 -9.99 12.20
N ILE A 89 10.89 -10.53 12.59
CA ILE A 89 11.91 -11.00 11.66
C ILE A 89 11.41 -12.22 10.88
N VAL A 90 10.82 -13.19 11.58
CA VAL A 90 10.28 -14.40 10.95
C VAL A 90 9.19 -14.04 9.92
N PHE A 91 8.22 -13.20 10.29
CA PHE A 91 7.15 -12.80 9.38
C PHE A 91 7.66 -11.95 8.22
N MET A 92 8.66 -11.09 8.43
CA MET A 92 9.35 -10.38 7.35
C MET A 92 10.02 -11.35 6.37
N LEU A 93 10.73 -12.37 6.87
CA LEU A 93 11.37 -13.37 6.02
C LEU A 93 10.34 -14.20 5.24
N VAL A 94 9.22 -14.58 5.84
CA VAL A 94 8.11 -15.25 5.15
C VAL A 94 7.57 -14.38 4.02
N PHE A 95 7.32 -13.10 4.28
CA PHE A 95 6.88 -12.15 3.27
C PHE A 95 7.88 -12.02 2.12
N LEU A 96 9.18 -11.88 2.44
CA LEU A 96 10.25 -11.82 1.45
C LEU A 96 10.35 -13.10 0.60
N ALA A 97 10.22 -14.26 1.23
CA ALA A 97 10.24 -15.54 0.52
C ALA A 97 9.06 -15.68 -0.45
N LEU A 98 7.85 -15.29 -0.01
CA LEU A 98 6.67 -15.27 -0.88
C LEU A 98 6.83 -14.29 -2.05
N THR A 99 7.32 -13.09 -1.77
CA THR A 99 7.58 -12.07 -2.79
C THR A 99 8.62 -12.56 -3.79
N ALA A 100 9.74 -13.10 -3.31
CA ALA A 100 10.80 -13.65 -4.16
C ALA A 100 10.28 -14.79 -5.03
N TRP A 101 9.45 -15.67 -4.49
CA TRP A 101 8.85 -16.77 -5.24
C TRP A 101 7.93 -16.29 -6.37
N ILE A 102 7.10 -15.27 -6.11
CA ILE A 102 6.21 -14.67 -7.14
C ILE A 102 7.05 -14.00 -8.23
N VAL A 103 8.06 -13.22 -7.83
CA VAL A 103 8.95 -12.50 -8.78
C VAL A 103 9.76 -13.49 -9.60
N TYR A 104 10.25 -14.58 -9.00
CA TYR A 104 11.00 -15.63 -9.70
C TYR A 104 10.19 -16.26 -10.82
N ARG A 105 8.87 -16.38 -10.65
CA ARG A 105 7.98 -16.89 -11.72
C ARG A 105 7.81 -15.93 -12.90
N GLY A 106 8.37 -14.74 -12.82
CA GLY A 106 8.36 -13.71 -13.86
C GLY A 106 7.12 -12.82 -13.84
N VAL A 107 7.22 -11.68 -14.53
CA VAL A 107 6.18 -10.64 -14.55
C VAL A 107 4.86 -11.16 -15.13
N GLU A 108 4.90 -11.81 -16.30
CA GLU A 108 3.70 -12.30 -16.98
C GLU A 108 3.03 -13.47 -16.25
N LYS A 109 3.81 -14.44 -15.80
CA LYS A 109 3.28 -15.67 -15.17
C LYS A 109 3.09 -15.55 -13.65
N GLY A 110 3.88 -14.69 -13.02
CA GLY A 110 3.81 -14.46 -11.56
C GLY A 110 2.94 -13.27 -11.23
N ILE A 111 3.46 -12.05 -11.43
CA ILE A 111 2.83 -10.82 -10.95
C ILE A 111 1.51 -10.54 -11.67
N GLU A 112 1.46 -10.64 -13.00
CA GLU A 112 0.25 -10.33 -13.77
C GLU A 112 -0.89 -11.30 -13.46
N LYS A 113 -0.61 -12.61 -13.41
CA LYS A 113 -1.63 -13.62 -13.08
C LYS A 113 -2.18 -13.44 -11.66
N PHE A 114 -1.29 -13.15 -10.71
CA PHE A 114 -1.66 -12.93 -9.32
C PHE A 114 -2.50 -11.65 -9.17
N SER A 115 -2.10 -10.56 -9.83
CA SER A 115 -2.83 -9.30 -9.82
C SER A 115 -4.21 -9.41 -10.46
N LYS A 116 -4.35 -10.16 -11.56
CA LYS A 116 -5.65 -10.39 -12.21
C LYS A 116 -6.69 -11.06 -11.30
N ILE A 117 -6.25 -11.85 -10.34
CA ILE A 117 -7.15 -12.51 -9.38
C ILE A 117 -7.39 -11.61 -8.16
N ILE A 118 -6.31 -11.03 -7.62
CA ILE A 118 -6.40 -10.27 -6.36
C ILE A 118 -7.06 -8.90 -6.55
N MET A 119 -6.79 -8.18 -7.65
CA MET A 119 -7.34 -6.85 -7.84
C MET A 119 -8.87 -6.79 -7.86
N PRO A 120 -9.59 -7.65 -8.61
CA PRO A 120 -11.05 -7.67 -8.53
C PRO A 120 -11.57 -8.02 -7.13
N GLY A 121 -10.90 -8.97 -6.45
CA GLY A 121 -11.24 -9.33 -5.06
C GLY A 121 -11.03 -8.16 -4.09
N LEU A 122 -9.95 -7.43 -4.24
CA LEU A 122 -9.66 -6.23 -3.44
C LEU A 122 -10.71 -5.12 -3.67
N ILE A 123 -11.09 -4.87 -4.93
CA ILE A 123 -12.12 -3.88 -5.26
C ILE A 123 -13.45 -4.26 -4.62
N LEU A 124 -13.85 -5.52 -4.74
CA LEU A 124 -15.08 -6.03 -4.12
C LEU A 124 -15.03 -5.87 -2.60
N LEU A 125 -13.91 -6.24 -1.97
CA LEU A 125 -13.72 -6.09 -0.53
C LEU A 125 -13.81 -4.64 -0.08
N ILE A 126 -13.18 -3.71 -0.80
CA ILE A 126 -13.24 -2.26 -0.51
C ILE A 126 -14.68 -1.76 -0.63
N LEU A 127 -15.43 -2.19 -1.65
CA LEU A 127 -16.83 -1.81 -1.80
C LEU A 127 -17.70 -2.32 -0.65
N VAL A 128 -17.51 -3.58 -0.24
CA VAL A 128 -18.22 -4.16 0.91
C VAL A 128 -17.91 -3.38 2.19
N ILE A 129 -16.62 -3.12 2.46
CA ILE A 129 -16.21 -2.35 3.64
C ILE A 129 -16.76 -0.92 3.58
N ALA A 130 -16.72 -0.27 2.43
CA ALA A 130 -17.26 1.08 2.25
C ALA A 130 -18.77 1.13 2.55
N ILE A 131 -19.55 0.20 1.98
CA ILE A 131 -20.99 0.11 2.25
C ILE A 131 -21.24 -0.16 3.73
N PHE A 132 -20.53 -1.12 4.32
CA PHE A 132 -20.65 -1.43 5.73
C PHE A 132 -20.30 -0.23 6.63
N SER A 133 -19.21 0.48 6.31
CA SER A 133 -18.79 1.68 7.03
C SER A 133 -19.85 2.79 7.06
N LEU A 134 -20.66 2.93 6.00
CA LEU A 134 -21.75 3.90 5.96
C LEU A 134 -22.91 3.56 6.91
N THR A 135 -23.05 2.28 7.29
CA THR A 135 -24.10 1.81 8.22
C THR A 135 -23.68 1.92 9.68
N LEU A 136 -22.40 2.19 9.95
CA LEU A 136 -21.90 2.29 11.31
C LEU A 136 -22.35 3.59 11.98
N THR A 137 -22.73 3.47 13.25
CA THR A 137 -23.01 4.59 14.13
C THR A 137 -22.13 4.47 15.37
N HIS A 138 -21.55 5.57 15.81
CA HIS A 138 -20.75 5.64 17.03
C HIS A 138 -21.27 6.78 17.89
N THR A 139 -21.39 6.54 19.20
CA THR A 139 -21.73 7.58 20.17
C THR A 139 -20.47 7.93 20.93
N ASP A 140 -20.03 9.17 20.79
CA ASP A 140 -18.88 9.71 21.50
C ASP A 140 -19.16 9.79 23.02
N ALA A 141 -18.12 9.96 23.83
CA ALA A 141 -18.22 10.06 25.27
C ALA A 141 -19.05 11.28 25.75
N ASP A 142 -19.23 12.29 24.92
CA ASP A 142 -20.04 13.48 25.11
C ASP A 142 -21.52 13.31 24.70
N GLY A 143 -21.90 12.10 24.26
CA GLY A 143 -23.26 11.78 23.83
C GLY A 143 -23.57 12.13 22.37
N THR A 144 -22.62 12.65 21.62
CA THR A 144 -22.81 12.99 20.21
C THR A 144 -22.83 11.70 19.36
N VAL A 145 -23.89 11.49 18.59
CA VAL A 145 -24.00 10.35 17.67
C VAL A 145 -23.39 10.74 16.33
N ARG A 146 -22.35 10.05 15.92
CA ARG A 146 -21.74 10.19 14.59
C ARG A 146 -22.10 9.02 13.71
N THR A 147 -22.45 9.31 12.47
CA THR A 147 -22.80 8.30 11.47
C THR A 147 -21.75 8.23 10.36
N GLY A 148 -21.61 7.05 9.75
CA GLY A 148 -20.71 6.89 8.59
C GLY A 148 -21.07 7.82 7.42
N MET A 149 -22.35 8.17 7.28
CA MET A 149 -22.83 9.15 6.29
C MET A 149 -22.34 10.58 6.56
N GLU A 150 -22.23 11.00 7.84
CA GLU A 150 -21.63 12.30 8.19
C GLU A 150 -20.13 12.32 7.87
N GLY A 151 -19.42 11.21 8.09
CA GLY A 151 -18.04 11.06 7.66
C GLY A 151 -17.87 11.22 6.16
N LEU A 152 -18.76 10.61 5.36
CA LEU A 152 -18.76 10.79 3.92
C LEU A 152 -19.09 12.23 3.52
N ALA A 153 -20.06 12.86 4.19
CA ALA A 153 -20.44 14.25 3.94
C ALA A 153 -19.27 15.22 4.15
N PHE A 154 -18.39 14.94 5.10
CA PHE A 154 -17.17 15.74 5.34
C PHE A 154 -16.23 15.77 4.11
N TYR A 155 -16.12 14.67 3.38
CA TYR A 155 -15.29 14.60 2.18
C TYR A 155 -15.96 15.19 0.93
N VAL A 156 -17.30 15.12 0.85
CA VAL A 156 -18.05 15.54 -0.35
C VAL A 156 -18.46 17.02 -0.26
N LYS A 157 -18.72 17.53 0.92
CA LYS A 157 -19.09 18.95 1.11
C LYS A 157 -17.82 19.76 1.41
N PRO A 158 -17.36 20.62 0.48
CA PRO A 158 -16.22 21.48 0.75
C PRO A 158 -16.61 22.51 1.83
N ASP A 159 -15.90 22.50 2.93
CA ASP A 159 -16.01 23.49 3.99
C ASP A 159 -14.82 24.45 3.93
N PHE A 160 -15.10 25.69 3.56
CA PHE A 160 -14.13 26.76 3.46
C PHE A 160 -14.15 27.70 4.69
N SER A 161 -14.95 27.40 5.70
CA SER A 161 -15.12 28.26 6.88
C SER A 161 -13.83 28.49 7.67
N GLY A 162 -12.88 27.55 7.60
CA GLY A 162 -11.57 27.64 8.22
C GLY A 162 -10.47 28.37 7.41
N LEU A 163 -10.76 28.75 6.16
CA LEU A 163 -9.81 29.46 5.30
C LEU A 163 -9.89 30.99 5.58
N THR A 164 -9.25 31.43 6.64
CA THR A 164 -8.96 32.85 6.84
C THR A 164 -7.73 33.23 6.01
N VAL A 165 -7.95 34.06 5.00
CA VAL A 165 -6.86 34.73 4.30
C VAL A 165 -6.23 35.71 5.29
N LYS A 166 -5.03 35.38 5.77
CA LYS A 166 -4.16 36.32 6.52
C LYS A 166 -3.29 37.07 5.56
#